data_4e76a6178061a3883fa2bc9f2bf3bd15
#
_entry.id   4e76a6178061a3883fa2bc9f2bf3bd15
#
_cell.length_a   1.000
_cell.length_b   1.000
_cell.length_c   1.000
_cell.angle_alpha   90.00
_cell.angle_beta   90.00
_cell.angle_gamma   90.00
#
_symmetry.space_group_name_H-M   'P 1'
#
loop_
_entity.id
_entity.type
_entity.pdbx_description
1 polymer ?
#
loop_
_entity_poly.entity_id
_entity_poly.type
_entity_poly.pdbx_seq_one_letter_code
_entity_poly.pdbx_strand_id
1 'polypeptide(L)'
;SAQIGSSGYCAQIGSSGNSARIGSSGDSAKIGSSGYCAQIGSSGNSAKIGSSGDYAKIGSSGGYARIGSSGDSAQIGSSGYCAQIGSSGNCARIGSSGDYAKIGSSGNSARIGSSGDSARINCTGEDSVICCAGHGSVVKASVGCWITLAEWKFDDAKQRHVPVCVKTEYVDGEKIKADTPYMLKNGEFVEAKP
;
A
#
# COMPACT_ATOMS: atom_id res chain seq x y z
N SER A 1 3.72 -25.26 11.65
CA SER A 1 3.74 -24.55 10.35
C SER A 1 3.09 -25.42 9.28
N ALA A 2 2.23 -24.83 8.46
CA ALA A 2 1.65 -25.46 7.28
C ALA A 2 2.25 -24.83 6.02
N GLN A 3 2.44 -25.64 4.97
CA GLN A 3 2.79 -25.15 3.64
C GLN A 3 1.66 -25.53 2.70
N ILE A 4 1.06 -24.52 2.02
CA ILE A 4 -0.09 -24.71 1.14
C ILE A 4 0.21 -24.00 -0.17
N GLY A 5 0.16 -24.74 -1.27
CA GLY A 5 0.27 -24.20 -2.62
C GLY A 5 -0.99 -24.49 -3.42
N SER A 6 -1.39 -23.57 -4.30
CA SER A 6 -2.49 -23.77 -5.23
C SER A 6 -2.23 -23.05 -6.55
N SER A 7 -2.57 -23.70 -7.65
CA SER A 7 -2.58 -23.10 -8.99
C SER A 7 -3.99 -23.06 -9.61
N GLY A 8 -5.00 -23.51 -8.86
CA GLY A 8 -6.38 -23.56 -9.33
C GLY A 8 -7.00 -22.17 -9.48
N TYR A 9 -7.75 -21.95 -10.55
CA TYR A 9 -8.58 -20.76 -10.72
C TYR A 9 -9.64 -20.69 -9.60
N CYS A 10 -9.81 -19.52 -8.97
CA CYS A 10 -10.72 -19.30 -7.84
C CYS A 10 -10.42 -20.16 -6.57
N ALA A 11 -9.18 -20.60 -6.38
CA ALA A 11 -8.80 -21.37 -5.20
C ALA A 11 -9.16 -20.64 -3.89
N GLN A 12 -9.65 -21.40 -2.91
CA GLN A 12 -9.92 -20.88 -1.57
C GLN A 12 -8.97 -21.57 -0.59
N ILE A 13 -8.16 -20.78 0.09
CA ILE A 13 -7.10 -21.30 0.99
C ILE A 13 -7.24 -20.60 2.34
N GLY A 14 -7.36 -21.37 3.40
CA GLY A 14 -7.39 -20.85 4.77
C GLY A 14 -6.32 -21.53 5.63
N SER A 15 -5.73 -20.80 6.57
CA SER A 15 -4.83 -21.36 7.57
C SER A 15 -4.93 -20.61 8.89
N SER A 16 -4.99 -21.37 9.99
CA SER A 16 -4.91 -20.81 11.35
C SER A 16 -3.58 -21.18 12.06
N GLY A 17 -2.71 -21.91 11.37
CA GLY A 17 -1.44 -22.34 11.95
C GLY A 17 -0.42 -21.20 12.04
N ASN A 18 0.28 -21.12 13.18
CA ASN A 18 1.42 -20.20 13.31
C ASN A 18 2.48 -20.48 12.24
N SER A 19 3.05 -19.42 11.68
CA SER A 19 4.08 -19.49 10.63
C SER A 19 3.65 -20.27 9.38
N ALA A 20 2.38 -20.21 9.01
CA ALA A 20 1.89 -20.81 7.77
C ALA A 20 2.52 -20.13 6.54
N ARG A 21 2.87 -20.92 5.54
CA ARG A 21 3.31 -20.44 4.24
C ARG A 21 2.26 -20.79 3.19
N ILE A 22 1.71 -19.79 2.53
CA ILE A 22 0.63 -19.96 1.58
C ILE A 22 1.00 -19.31 0.26
N GLY A 23 0.97 -20.07 -0.82
CA GLY A 23 1.22 -19.56 -2.16
C GLY A 23 0.05 -19.84 -3.10
N SER A 24 -0.30 -18.91 -3.99
CA SER A 24 -1.25 -19.16 -5.05
C SER A 24 -0.82 -18.47 -6.35
N SER A 25 -0.90 -19.19 -7.45
CA SER A 25 -0.73 -18.63 -8.80
C SER A 25 -2.06 -18.54 -9.59
N GLY A 26 -3.14 -19.05 -9.01
CA GLY A 26 -4.46 -19.01 -9.64
C GLY A 26 -5.11 -17.63 -9.61
N ASP A 27 -5.77 -17.24 -10.70
CA ASP A 27 -6.54 -16.01 -10.73
C ASP A 27 -7.75 -16.08 -9.79
N SER A 28 -8.14 -14.94 -9.25
CA SER A 28 -9.27 -14.79 -8.32
C SER A 28 -9.17 -15.65 -7.04
N ALA A 29 -7.97 -16.06 -6.67
CA ALA A 29 -7.76 -16.82 -5.45
C ALA A 29 -8.18 -16.02 -4.21
N LYS A 30 -8.77 -16.72 -3.24
CA LYS A 30 -9.10 -16.17 -1.92
C LYS A 30 -8.19 -16.82 -0.89
N ILE A 31 -7.39 -16.03 -0.20
CA ILE A 31 -6.39 -16.54 0.75
C ILE A 31 -6.61 -15.85 2.09
N GLY A 32 -6.77 -16.64 3.14
CA GLY A 32 -6.93 -16.15 4.51
C GLY A 32 -5.93 -16.80 5.47
N SER A 33 -5.40 -16.02 6.42
CA SER A 33 -4.61 -16.55 7.52
C SER A 33 -4.88 -15.80 8.82
N SER A 34 -5.05 -16.55 9.91
CA SER A 34 -5.12 -15.97 11.26
C SER A 34 -3.90 -16.33 12.12
N GLY A 35 -2.93 -17.04 11.55
CA GLY A 35 -1.74 -17.45 12.27
C GLY A 35 -0.71 -16.35 12.44
N TYR A 36 -0.03 -16.36 13.58
CA TYR A 36 1.12 -15.50 13.86
C TYR A 36 2.26 -15.76 12.83
N CYS A 37 2.90 -14.70 12.33
CA CYS A 37 3.99 -14.78 11.34
C CYS A 37 3.63 -15.50 10.02
N ALA A 38 2.38 -15.47 9.58
CA ALA A 38 2.00 -16.07 8.31
C ALA A 38 2.71 -15.40 7.12
N GLN A 39 3.11 -16.20 6.15
CA GLN A 39 3.69 -15.74 4.88
C GLN A 39 2.72 -16.08 3.75
N ILE A 40 2.24 -15.08 3.03
CA ILE A 40 1.23 -15.24 1.99
C ILE A 40 1.71 -14.61 0.70
N GLY A 41 1.73 -15.38 -0.38
CA GLY A 41 2.08 -14.88 -1.71
C GLY A 41 0.99 -15.19 -2.74
N SER A 42 0.74 -14.26 -3.66
CA SER A 42 -0.11 -14.51 -4.81
C SER A 42 0.43 -13.84 -6.07
N SER A 43 0.43 -14.56 -7.20
CA SER A 43 0.75 -14.01 -8.51
C SER A 43 -0.47 -13.94 -9.44
N GLY A 44 -1.59 -14.51 -9.05
CA GLY A 44 -2.83 -14.46 -9.82
C GLY A 44 -3.51 -13.09 -9.80
N ASN A 45 -4.16 -12.72 -10.90
CA ASN A 45 -4.95 -11.50 -10.97
C ASN A 45 -6.18 -11.56 -10.05
N SER A 46 -6.62 -10.40 -9.57
CA SER A 46 -7.82 -10.26 -8.74
C SER A 46 -7.81 -11.08 -7.45
N ALA A 47 -6.63 -11.48 -6.97
CA ALA A 47 -6.50 -12.22 -5.74
C ALA A 47 -7.03 -11.40 -4.53
N LYS A 48 -7.70 -12.07 -3.62
CA LYS A 48 -8.14 -11.49 -2.34
C LYS A 48 -7.34 -12.15 -1.22
N ILE A 49 -6.59 -11.35 -0.49
CA ILE A 49 -5.68 -11.83 0.55
C ILE A 49 -6.00 -11.14 1.86
N GLY A 50 -6.25 -11.92 2.90
CA GLY A 50 -6.51 -11.40 4.26
C GLY A 50 -5.59 -12.04 5.30
N SER A 51 -5.13 -11.26 6.27
CA SER A 51 -4.45 -11.78 7.44
C SER A 51 -4.88 -11.04 8.70
N SER A 52 -5.14 -11.77 9.77
CA SER A 52 -5.40 -11.18 11.09
C SER A 52 -4.29 -11.49 12.10
N GLY A 53 -3.29 -12.27 11.72
CA GLY A 53 -2.15 -12.54 12.59
C GLY A 53 -1.09 -11.45 12.55
N ASP A 54 -0.44 -11.21 13.70
CA ASP A 54 0.66 -10.26 13.79
C ASP A 54 1.89 -10.74 13.02
N TYR A 55 2.73 -9.80 12.62
CA TYR A 55 3.96 -10.01 11.83
C TYR A 55 3.71 -10.75 10.50
N ALA A 56 2.49 -10.72 9.98
CA ALA A 56 2.19 -11.33 8.69
C ALA A 56 3.00 -10.67 7.57
N LYS A 57 3.48 -11.49 6.64
CA LYS A 57 4.14 -11.03 5.41
C LYS A 57 3.26 -11.38 4.22
N ILE A 58 2.81 -10.37 3.49
CA ILE A 58 1.86 -10.53 2.39
C ILE A 58 2.44 -9.91 1.13
N GLY A 59 2.51 -10.69 0.06
CA GLY A 59 2.95 -10.23 -1.24
C GLY A 59 1.96 -10.55 -2.35
N SER A 60 1.78 -9.62 -3.30
CA SER A 60 1.01 -9.88 -4.52
C SER A 60 1.64 -9.20 -5.73
N SER A 61 1.75 -9.92 -6.84
CA SER A 61 2.20 -9.37 -8.13
C SER A 61 1.08 -9.33 -9.17
N GLY A 62 -0.07 -9.91 -8.90
CA GLY A 62 -1.23 -9.88 -9.80
C GLY A 62 -1.94 -8.54 -9.82
N GLY A 63 -2.43 -8.13 -10.99
CA GLY A 63 -3.27 -6.93 -11.12
C GLY A 63 -4.58 -7.03 -10.33
N TYR A 64 -5.11 -5.89 -9.91
CA TYR A 64 -6.38 -5.78 -9.17
C TYR A 64 -6.44 -6.57 -7.85
N ALA A 65 -5.29 -6.90 -7.26
CA ALA A 65 -5.25 -7.62 -6.00
C ALA A 65 -5.86 -6.79 -4.87
N ARG A 66 -6.56 -7.44 -3.96
CA ARG A 66 -7.08 -6.84 -2.73
C ARG A 66 -6.40 -7.48 -1.54
N ILE A 67 -5.70 -6.68 -0.74
CA ILE A 67 -4.90 -7.15 0.38
C ILE A 67 -5.36 -6.45 1.64
N GLY A 68 -5.70 -7.21 2.68
CA GLY A 68 -6.05 -6.69 3.98
C GLY A 68 -5.23 -7.32 5.10
N SER A 69 -4.85 -6.52 6.09
CA SER A 69 -4.24 -7.03 7.31
C SER A 69 -4.75 -6.27 8.53
N SER A 70 -5.10 -6.98 9.59
CA SER A 70 -5.47 -6.38 10.87
C SER A 70 -4.47 -6.67 11.99
N GLY A 71 -3.48 -7.53 11.74
CA GLY A 71 -2.41 -7.80 12.71
C GLY A 71 -1.36 -6.71 12.76
N ASP A 72 -0.77 -6.51 13.95
CA ASP A 72 0.31 -5.56 14.16
C ASP A 72 1.59 -5.95 13.43
N SER A 73 2.38 -4.95 13.08
CA SER A 73 3.69 -5.12 12.41
C SER A 73 3.63 -5.90 11.09
N ALA A 74 2.48 -5.92 10.42
CA ALA A 74 2.33 -6.57 9.13
C ALA A 74 3.22 -5.92 8.06
N GLN A 75 3.78 -6.74 7.19
CA GLN A 75 4.54 -6.31 6.02
C GLN A 75 3.73 -6.66 4.76
N ILE A 76 3.36 -5.66 3.97
CA ILE A 76 2.51 -5.82 2.80
C ILE A 76 3.19 -5.23 1.58
N GLY A 77 3.35 -6.03 0.54
CA GLY A 77 3.90 -5.59 -0.72
C GLY A 77 2.98 -5.90 -1.90
N SER A 78 2.88 -4.98 -2.85
CA SER A 78 2.19 -5.24 -4.12
C SER A 78 2.90 -4.57 -5.29
N SER A 79 3.07 -5.28 -6.38
CA SER A 79 3.55 -4.73 -7.66
C SER A 79 2.48 -4.74 -8.75
N GLY A 80 1.29 -5.20 -8.43
CA GLY A 80 0.18 -5.29 -9.38
C GLY A 80 -0.50 -3.96 -9.67
N TYR A 81 -0.92 -3.77 -10.92
CA TYR A 81 -1.73 -2.64 -11.36
C TYR A 81 -3.06 -2.57 -10.58
N CYS A 82 -3.48 -1.38 -10.18
CA CYS A 82 -4.74 -1.14 -9.45
C CYS A 82 -4.90 -1.94 -8.15
N ALA A 83 -3.81 -2.28 -7.46
CA ALA A 83 -3.89 -2.99 -6.20
C ALA A 83 -4.61 -2.15 -5.13
N GLN A 84 -5.39 -2.81 -4.29
CA GLN A 84 -6.03 -2.22 -3.13
C GLN A 84 -5.44 -2.84 -1.86
N ILE A 85 -4.85 -2.01 -1.01
CA ILE A 85 -4.14 -2.46 0.19
C ILE A 85 -4.73 -1.77 1.40
N GLY A 86 -5.13 -2.53 2.41
CA GLY A 86 -5.61 -2.01 3.69
C GLY A 86 -4.85 -2.59 4.86
N SER A 87 -4.54 -1.78 5.86
CA SER A 87 -4.00 -2.24 7.13
C SER A 87 -4.62 -1.49 8.30
N SER A 88 -5.02 -2.19 9.34
CA SER A 88 -5.51 -1.58 10.59
C SER A 88 -4.59 -1.86 11.79
N GLY A 89 -3.60 -2.72 11.65
CA GLY A 89 -2.60 -2.97 12.68
C GLY A 89 -1.57 -1.86 12.79
N ASN A 90 -1.06 -1.64 14.01
CA ASN A 90 0.01 -0.67 14.26
C ASN A 90 1.35 -1.10 13.65
N CYS A 91 2.23 -0.15 13.42
CA CYS A 91 3.58 -0.39 12.90
C CYS A 91 3.61 -1.14 11.54
N ALA A 92 2.53 -1.09 10.77
CA ALA A 92 2.47 -1.74 9.47
C ALA A 92 3.49 -1.14 8.49
N ARG A 93 4.06 -1.99 7.66
CA ARG A 93 4.94 -1.59 6.56
C ARG A 93 4.25 -1.94 5.25
N ILE A 94 3.95 -0.94 4.43
CA ILE A 94 3.18 -1.11 3.20
C ILE A 94 3.99 -0.55 2.04
N GLY A 95 4.22 -1.37 1.03
CA GLY A 95 4.88 -0.95 -0.20
C GLY A 95 4.05 -1.27 -1.44
N SER A 96 4.00 -0.35 -2.40
CA SER A 96 3.42 -0.60 -3.71
C SER A 96 4.28 -0.01 -4.83
N SER A 97 4.50 -0.77 -5.89
CA SER A 97 5.15 -0.26 -7.12
C SER A 97 4.22 -0.28 -8.33
N GLY A 98 3.00 -0.77 -8.17
CA GLY A 98 1.99 -0.77 -9.23
C GLY A 98 1.28 0.56 -9.37
N ASP A 99 0.94 0.94 -10.59
CA ASP A 99 0.19 2.17 -10.86
C ASP A 99 -1.25 2.06 -10.36
N TYR A 100 -1.86 3.21 -10.08
CA TYR A 100 -3.22 3.36 -9.56
C TYR A 100 -3.48 2.59 -8.26
N ALA A 101 -2.44 2.32 -7.48
CA ALA A 101 -2.59 1.65 -6.20
C ALA A 101 -3.41 2.51 -5.22
N LYS A 102 -4.30 1.86 -4.48
CA LYS A 102 -5.05 2.48 -3.38
C LYS A 102 -4.58 1.87 -2.07
N ILE A 103 -4.03 2.69 -1.18
CA ILE A 103 -3.46 2.25 0.08
C ILE A 103 -4.19 2.93 1.23
N GLY A 104 -4.74 2.16 2.15
CA GLY A 104 -5.34 2.65 3.38
C GLY A 104 -4.59 2.11 4.60
N SER A 105 -4.35 2.96 5.59
CA SER A 105 -3.83 2.54 6.88
C SER A 105 -4.52 3.29 8.01
N SER A 106 -4.99 2.59 9.02
CA SER A 106 -5.59 3.20 10.21
C SER A 106 -4.83 2.89 11.51
N GLY A 107 -3.80 2.05 11.43
CA GLY A 107 -2.89 1.82 12.56
C GLY A 107 -1.84 2.92 12.68
N ASN A 108 -1.43 3.22 13.91
CA ASN A 108 -0.40 4.21 14.20
C ASN A 108 1.00 3.72 13.79
N SER A 109 1.90 4.67 13.60
CA SER A 109 3.31 4.41 13.29
C SER A 109 3.53 3.58 12.01
N ALA A 110 2.62 3.68 11.05
CA ALA A 110 2.73 3.00 9.77
C ALA A 110 3.84 3.61 8.90
N ARG A 111 4.49 2.76 8.11
CA ARG A 111 5.44 3.19 7.07
C ARG A 111 4.89 2.80 5.72
N ILE A 112 4.58 3.78 4.89
CA ILE A 112 3.88 3.57 3.62
C ILE A 112 4.72 4.14 2.48
N GLY A 113 5.02 3.31 1.50
CA GLY A 113 5.73 3.71 0.29
C GLY A 113 4.96 3.36 -0.98
N SER A 114 4.93 4.28 -1.94
CA SER A 114 4.44 3.99 -3.29
C SER A 114 5.31 4.67 -4.33
N SER A 115 5.72 3.92 -5.35
CA SER A 115 6.48 4.45 -6.49
C SER A 115 5.70 4.38 -7.82
N GLY A 116 4.56 3.73 -7.84
CA GLY A 116 3.68 3.68 -9.01
C GLY A 116 2.94 4.99 -9.24
N ASP A 117 2.59 5.26 -10.49
CA ASP A 117 1.88 6.48 -10.88
C ASP A 117 0.43 6.48 -10.38
N SER A 118 -0.11 7.67 -10.15
CA SER A 118 -1.51 7.88 -9.75
C SER A 118 -1.92 7.10 -8.50
N ALA A 119 -0.99 6.85 -7.60
CA ALA A 119 -1.29 6.18 -6.34
C ALA A 119 -2.11 7.11 -5.42
N ARG A 120 -3.03 6.52 -4.67
CA ARG A 120 -3.83 7.22 -3.66
C ARG A 120 -3.60 6.58 -2.30
N ILE A 121 -3.07 7.35 -1.35
CA ILE A 121 -2.80 6.90 0.01
C ILE A 121 -3.70 7.64 0.98
N ASN A 122 -4.39 6.90 1.83
CA ASN A 122 -5.18 7.43 2.94
C ASN A 122 -4.69 6.82 4.26
N CYS A 123 -4.06 7.63 5.10
CA CYS A 123 -3.55 7.22 6.40
C CYS A 123 -4.30 7.99 7.50
N THR A 124 -5.09 7.29 8.30
CA THR A 124 -5.81 7.87 9.44
C THR A 124 -5.17 7.55 10.79
N GLY A 125 -4.08 6.76 10.80
CA GLY A 125 -3.25 6.54 11.98
C GLY A 125 -2.25 7.67 12.19
N GLU A 126 -1.92 7.93 13.44
CA GLU A 126 -0.94 8.94 13.86
C GLU A 126 0.51 8.47 13.69
N ASP A 127 1.46 9.39 13.78
CA ASP A 127 2.92 9.13 13.79
C ASP A 127 3.41 8.29 12.61
N SER A 128 2.78 8.43 11.46
CA SER A 128 3.09 7.64 10.28
C SER A 128 4.01 8.39 9.31
N VAL A 129 4.82 7.63 8.57
CA VAL A 129 5.70 8.17 7.52
C VAL A 129 5.23 7.64 6.17
N ILE A 130 4.92 8.57 5.26
CA ILE A 130 4.34 8.26 3.96
C ILE A 130 5.22 8.84 2.86
N CYS A 131 5.69 8.01 1.95
CA CYS A 131 6.44 8.42 0.77
C CYS A 131 5.70 7.99 -0.50
N CYS A 132 5.27 8.96 -1.31
CA CYS A 132 4.58 8.69 -2.55
C CYS A 132 5.29 9.44 -3.69
N ALA A 133 6.11 8.71 -4.44
CA ALA A 133 7.03 9.27 -5.43
C ALA A 133 6.54 9.18 -6.88
N GLY A 134 5.45 8.47 -7.16
CA GLY A 134 4.89 8.33 -8.51
C GLY A 134 4.22 9.61 -9.04
N HIS A 135 4.22 9.78 -10.34
CA HIS A 135 3.55 10.91 -11.01
C HIS A 135 2.04 10.95 -10.70
N GLY A 136 1.50 12.14 -10.44
CA GLY A 136 0.07 12.33 -10.22
C GLY A 136 -0.51 11.67 -8.96
N SER A 137 0.35 11.34 -8.01
CA SER A 137 -0.05 10.68 -6.78
C SER A 137 -0.62 11.64 -5.74
N VAL A 138 -1.51 11.13 -4.90
CA VAL A 138 -2.23 11.90 -3.87
C VAL A 138 -2.10 11.21 -2.52
N VAL A 139 -1.81 11.99 -1.48
CA VAL A 139 -1.74 11.52 -0.09
C VAL A 139 -2.69 12.30 0.78
N LYS A 140 -3.42 11.60 1.62
CA LYS A 140 -4.25 12.11 2.70
C LYS A 140 -3.77 11.48 4.00
N ALA A 141 -3.50 12.31 5.03
CA ALA A 141 -2.99 11.82 6.31
C ALA A 141 -3.56 12.59 7.50
N SER A 142 -3.49 11.97 8.69
CA SER A 142 -3.83 12.59 9.98
C SER A 142 -2.71 13.50 10.48
N VAL A 143 -3.02 14.33 11.47
CA VAL A 143 -2.01 15.10 12.23
C VAL A 143 -0.93 14.17 12.78
N GLY A 144 0.30 14.65 12.88
CA GLY A 144 1.43 13.88 13.37
C GLY A 144 2.16 13.04 12.31
N CYS A 145 1.67 13.02 11.09
CA CYS A 145 2.29 12.28 10.00
C CYS A 145 3.30 13.11 9.20
N TRP A 146 4.33 12.45 8.68
CA TRP A 146 5.21 13.00 7.64
C TRP A 146 4.78 12.51 6.27
N ILE A 147 4.64 13.42 5.31
CA ILE A 147 4.27 13.10 3.93
C ILE A 147 5.33 13.60 2.95
N THR A 148 5.77 12.73 2.05
CA THR A 148 6.69 13.05 0.95
C THR A 148 5.98 12.82 -0.36
N LEU A 149 6.01 13.83 -1.24
CA LEU A 149 5.43 13.79 -2.58
C LEU A 149 6.46 14.22 -3.62
N ALA A 150 6.31 13.74 -4.85
CA ALA A 150 7.12 14.14 -6.00
C ALA A 150 6.27 14.84 -7.06
N GLU A 151 6.82 15.90 -7.64
CA GLU A 151 6.29 16.55 -8.83
C GLU A 151 7.06 16.09 -10.06
N TRP A 152 6.33 15.81 -11.11
CA TRP A 152 6.86 15.35 -12.38
C TRP A 152 6.40 16.26 -13.49
N LYS A 153 7.27 16.54 -14.45
CA LYS A 153 6.94 17.29 -15.68
C LYS A 153 7.38 16.51 -16.89
N PHE A 154 6.63 16.66 -17.98
CA PHE A 154 7.03 16.06 -19.24
C PHE A 154 8.25 16.83 -19.81
N ASP A 155 9.28 16.10 -20.16
CA ASP A 155 10.50 16.60 -20.76
C ASP A 155 10.47 16.26 -22.27
N ASP A 156 10.28 17.26 -23.11
CA ASP A 156 10.16 17.10 -24.56
C ASP A 156 11.44 16.57 -25.19
N ALA A 157 12.60 16.90 -24.63
CA ALA A 157 13.88 16.41 -25.15
C ALA A 157 14.07 14.91 -24.84
N LYS A 158 13.58 14.45 -23.69
CA LYS A 158 13.67 13.05 -23.25
C LYS A 158 12.44 12.22 -23.60
N GLN A 159 11.36 12.85 -24.09
CA GLN A 159 10.08 12.21 -24.41
C GLN A 159 9.52 11.37 -23.26
N ARG A 160 9.65 11.85 -22.02
CA ARG A 160 9.14 11.18 -20.81
C ARG A 160 8.94 12.17 -19.65
N HIS A 161 8.14 11.79 -18.68
CA HIS A 161 8.08 12.51 -17.42
C HIS A 161 9.39 12.35 -16.63
N VAL A 162 9.84 13.45 -16.05
CA VAL A 162 11.00 13.49 -15.15
C VAL A 162 10.62 14.14 -13.83
N PRO A 163 11.20 13.69 -12.70
CA PRO A 163 10.95 14.34 -11.43
C PRO A 163 11.64 15.71 -11.41
N VAL A 164 10.92 16.74 -11.02
CA VAL A 164 11.44 18.11 -10.94
C VAL A 164 11.50 18.64 -9.51
N CYS A 165 10.71 18.07 -8.62
CA CYS A 165 10.71 18.44 -7.21
C CYS A 165 10.29 17.25 -6.36
N VAL A 166 10.91 17.10 -5.19
CA VAL A 166 10.48 16.19 -4.13
C VAL A 166 10.45 17.00 -2.85
N LYS A 167 9.34 16.96 -2.14
CA LYS A 167 9.15 17.75 -0.93
C LYS A 167 8.52 16.90 0.17
N THR A 168 8.98 17.12 1.39
CA THR A 168 8.45 16.48 2.58
C THR A 168 7.87 17.55 3.50
N GLU A 169 6.68 17.32 4.02
CA GLU A 169 6.01 18.19 4.98
C GLU A 169 5.41 17.39 6.13
N TYR A 170 5.32 18.04 7.28
CA TYR A 170 4.66 17.51 8.47
C TYR A 170 3.20 17.95 8.48
N VAL A 171 2.30 17.04 8.77
CA VAL A 171 0.86 17.33 8.90
C VAL A 171 0.63 17.93 10.28
N ASP A 172 0.67 19.24 10.38
CA ASP A 172 0.53 20.03 11.61
C ASP A 172 -0.93 20.39 11.93
N GLY A 173 -1.82 20.23 10.96
CA GLY A 173 -3.22 20.63 11.04
C GLY A 173 -3.50 22.07 10.66
N GLU A 174 -2.47 22.90 10.45
CA GLU A 174 -2.55 24.33 10.10
C GLU A 174 -2.10 24.55 8.65
N LYS A 175 -0.80 24.43 8.39
CA LYS A 175 -0.22 24.58 7.04
C LYS A 175 -0.59 23.39 6.16
N ILE A 176 -0.41 22.19 6.68
CA ILE A 176 -0.85 20.94 6.06
C ILE A 176 -2.00 20.39 6.90
N LYS A 177 -3.21 20.60 6.41
CA LYS A 177 -4.43 20.21 7.11
C LYS A 177 -4.55 18.71 7.20
N ALA A 178 -4.99 18.22 8.34
CA ALA A 178 -5.32 16.81 8.51
C ALA A 178 -6.49 16.41 7.60
N ASP A 179 -6.54 15.14 7.26
CA ASP A 179 -7.63 14.54 6.50
C ASP A 179 -7.95 15.23 5.16
N THR A 180 -6.99 15.99 4.65
CA THR A 180 -7.08 16.69 3.37
C THR A 180 -6.16 16.02 2.35
N PRO A 181 -6.64 15.69 1.13
CA PRO A 181 -5.80 15.10 0.11
C PRO A 181 -4.86 16.14 -0.50
N TYR A 182 -3.58 15.83 -0.58
CA TYR A 182 -2.53 16.67 -1.17
C TYR A 182 -1.82 16.01 -2.33
N MET A 183 -1.42 16.84 -3.28
CA MET A 183 -0.46 16.53 -4.33
C MET A 183 0.63 17.61 -4.37
N LEU A 184 1.78 17.30 -4.97
CA LEU A 184 2.84 18.30 -5.18
C LEU A 184 2.67 18.94 -6.56
N LYS A 185 2.59 20.28 -6.60
CA LYS A 185 2.47 21.05 -7.84
C LYS A 185 3.19 22.38 -7.71
N ASN A 186 4.03 22.73 -8.68
CA ASN A 186 4.89 23.92 -8.66
C ASN A 186 5.76 24.03 -7.38
N GLY A 187 6.24 22.89 -6.88
CA GLY A 187 7.03 22.83 -5.67
C GLY A 187 6.26 23.04 -4.36
N GLU A 188 4.92 23.08 -4.40
CA GLU A 188 4.09 23.30 -3.22
C GLU A 188 3.04 22.19 -3.07
N PHE A 189 2.71 21.90 -1.80
CA PHE A 189 1.59 21.02 -1.47
C PHE A 189 0.28 21.75 -1.77
N VAL A 190 -0.50 21.22 -2.69
CA VAL A 190 -1.81 21.74 -3.04
C VAL A 190 -2.90 20.73 -2.75
N GLU A 191 -4.05 21.22 -2.29
CA GLU A 191 -5.20 20.35 -2.05
C GLU A 191 -5.66 19.72 -3.39
N ALA A 192 -5.71 18.40 -3.41
CA ALA A 192 -6.17 17.65 -4.57
C ALA A 192 -7.70 17.54 -4.55
N LYS A 193 -8.31 17.65 -5.71
CA LYS A 193 -9.75 17.35 -5.82
C LYS A 193 -9.97 15.84 -5.58
N PRO A 194 -11.05 15.47 -4.88
CA PRO A 194 -11.38 14.08 -4.57
C PRO A 194 -11.60 13.20 -5.81
#